data_cb4f4df887523963d7f0b37ce692472c
#
_entry.id   cb4f4df887523963d7f0b37ce692472c
#
_cell.length_a   1.000
_cell.length_b   1.000
_cell.length_c   1.000
_cell.angle_alpha   90.00
_cell.angle_beta   90.00
_cell.angle_gamma   90.00
#
_symmetry.space_group_name_H-M   'P 1'
#
loop_
_entity.id
_entity.type
_entity.pdbx_description
1 polymer ?
#
loop_
_entity_poly.entity_id
_entity_poly.type
_entity_poly.pdbx_seq_one_letter_code
_entity_poly.pdbx_strand_id
1 'polypeptide(L)'
;MTDRSGSKVKVPSANCHQAIDPDIAQTVSYALNQGVVQPGGEASTTQLDNNRKTFAKTGTNENTVMTTAGFVPNQVAAFVAVADAQDPINNTFDNKTINGVYRPSWYGMYIATPAWKQFMNTYLAAINAPIDNDYGKGADKYTVSKGATRTYNQ
;
A
#
# COMPACT_ATOMS: atom_id res chain seq x y z
N MET A 1 -12.89 -10.04 21.28
CA MET A 1 -11.97 -11.05 20.75
C MET A 1 -12.05 -12.27 21.63
N THR A 2 -12.03 -13.47 21.05
CA THR A 2 -12.03 -14.73 21.79
C THR A 2 -10.84 -15.58 21.34
N ASP A 3 -10.29 -16.39 22.22
CA ASP A 3 -9.28 -17.38 21.88
C ASP A 3 -9.89 -18.63 21.23
N ARG A 4 -9.04 -19.63 20.94
CA ARG A 4 -9.47 -20.89 20.31
C ARG A 4 -10.42 -21.71 21.18
N SER A 5 -10.43 -21.51 22.51
CA SER A 5 -11.35 -22.17 23.45
C SER A 5 -12.69 -21.45 23.59
N GLY A 6 -12.87 -20.30 22.94
CA GLY A 6 -14.05 -19.44 23.07
C GLY A 6 -13.97 -18.46 24.24
N SER A 7 -12.90 -18.49 25.03
CA SER A 7 -12.71 -17.59 26.16
C SER A 7 -12.43 -16.17 25.74
N LYS A 8 -12.96 -15.18 26.47
CA LYS A 8 -12.71 -13.76 26.18
C LYS A 8 -11.25 -13.40 26.43
N VAL A 9 -10.58 -12.86 25.42
CA VAL A 9 -9.24 -12.28 25.54
C VAL A 9 -9.37 -10.80 25.86
N LYS A 10 -8.63 -10.34 26.89
CA LYS A 10 -8.56 -8.91 27.22
C LYS A 10 -7.87 -8.16 26.08
N VAL A 11 -8.56 -7.22 25.50
CA VAL A 11 -8.01 -6.32 24.48
C VAL A 11 -7.94 -4.90 25.04
N PRO A 12 -6.97 -4.08 24.62
CA PRO A 12 -6.93 -2.67 24.99
C PRO A 12 -8.23 -1.97 24.61
N SER A 13 -8.66 -1.00 25.40
CA SER A 13 -9.74 -0.09 25.02
C SER A 13 -9.30 0.76 23.83
N ALA A 14 -10.25 1.13 22.96
CA ALA A 14 -9.98 2.08 21.89
C ALA A 14 -9.58 3.44 22.53
N ASN A 15 -8.42 3.94 22.10
CA ASN A 15 -7.92 5.25 22.49
C ASN A 15 -7.56 6.01 21.20
N CYS A 16 -8.59 6.49 20.50
CA CYS A 16 -8.42 7.22 19.25
C CYS A 16 -8.46 8.71 19.50
N HIS A 17 -7.50 9.43 18.96
CA HIS A 17 -7.44 10.89 18.94
C HIS A 17 -6.94 11.38 17.60
N GLN A 18 -7.26 12.62 17.25
CA GLN A 18 -6.77 13.25 16.03
C GLN A 18 -5.29 13.59 16.21
N ALA A 19 -4.39 12.76 15.64
CA ALA A 19 -2.94 12.91 15.80
C ALA A 19 -2.30 13.77 14.68
N ILE A 20 -2.93 13.84 13.51
CA ILE A 20 -2.41 14.51 12.31
C ILE A 20 -3.50 15.43 11.77
N ASP A 21 -3.11 16.66 11.37
CA ASP A 21 -4.01 17.60 10.70
C ASP A 21 -4.70 16.91 9.50
N PRO A 22 -6.04 16.99 9.37
CA PRO A 22 -6.78 16.35 8.28
C PRO A 22 -6.30 16.75 6.88
N ASP A 23 -5.90 18.00 6.66
CA ASP A 23 -5.40 18.45 5.37
C ASP A 23 -4.05 17.81 5.02
N ILE A 24 -3.20 17.55 6.03
CA ILE A 24 -1.95 16.82 5.84
C ILE A 24 -2.27 15.36 5.47
N ALA A 25 -3.15 14.70 6.20
CA ALA A 25 -3.54 13.31 5.92
C ALA A 25 -4.15 13.15 4.52
N GLN A 26 -5.02 14.09 4.10
CA GLN A 26 -5.59 14.12 2.76
C GLN A 26 -4.51 14.33 1.67
N THR A 27 -3.53 15.19 1.93
CA THR A 27 -2.45 15.47 0.97
C THR A 27 -1.50 14.28 0.83
N VAL A 28 -1.18 13.58 1.93
CA VAL A 28 -0.41 12.33 1.88
C VAL A 28 -1.18 11.27 1.08
N SER A 29 -2.48 11.15 1.31
CA SER A 29 -3.34 10.23 0.54
C SER A 29 -3.35 10.59 -0.95
N TYR A 30 -3.45 11.88 -1.29
CA TYR A 30 -3.30 12.35 -2.65
C TYR A 30 -1.97 11.89 -3.28
N ALA A 31 -0.86 12.10 -2.59
CA ALA A 31 0.47 11.70 -3.07
C ALA A 31 0.56 10.17 -3.30
N LEU A 32 0.00 9.36 -2.39
CA LEU A 32 -0.06 7.90 -2.56
C LEU A 32 -0.86 7.49 -3.79
N ASN A 33 -2.00 8.15 -4.02
CA ASN A 33 -2.81 7.90 -5.23
C ASN A 33 -2.07 8.32 -6.51
N GLN A 34 -1.31 9.42 -6.50
CA GLN A 34 -0.50 9.81 -7.66
C GLN A 34 0.51 8.73 -8.03
N GLY A 35 1.14 8.06 -7.06
CA GLY A 35 2.01 6.92 -7.30
C GLY A 35 1.32 5.72 -7.99
N VAL A 36 0.00 5.62 -7.85
CA VAL A 36 -0.81 4.58 -8.50
C VAL A 36 -1.23 4.98 -9.91
N VAL A 37 -1.74 6.21 -10.10
CA VAL A 37 -2.43 6.59 -11.35
C VAL A 37 -1.54 7.29 -12.38
N GLN A 38 -0.39 7.85 -11.96
CA GLN A 38 0.49 8.54 -12.90
C GLN A 38 1.28 7.55 -13.78
N PRO A 39 1.51 7.86 -15.05
CA PRO A 39 2.40 7.08 -15.90
C PRO A 39 3.79 6.92 -15.27
N GLY A 40 4.27 5.68 -15.16
CA GLY A 40 5.55 5.37 -14.51
C GLY A 40 5.51 5.39 -12.98
N GLY A 41 4.34 5.53 -12.39
CA GLY A 41 4.18 5.42 -10.92
C GLY A 41 4.59 4.05 -10.41
N GLU A 42 5.45 4.00 -9.38
CA GLU A 42 5.96 2.74 -8.81
C GLU A 42 4.87 1.85 -8.21
N ALA A 43 3.74 2.43 -7.84
CA ALA A 43 2.60 1.71 -7.31
C ALA A 43 1.49 1.45 -8.35
N SER A 44 1.74 1.66 -9.64
CA SER A 44 0.71 1.51 -10.69
C SER A 44 0.10 0.11 -10.74
N THR A 45 0.85 -0.92 -10.39
CA THR A 45 0.37 -2.30 -10.33
C THR A 45 -0.61 -2.57 -9.17
N THR A 46 -0.72 -1.65 -8.20
CA THR A 46 -1.68 -1.75 -7.08
C THR A 46 -3.09 -1.29 -7.42
N GLN A 47 -3.31 -0.67 -8.59
CA GLN A 47 -4.64 -0.20 -8.97
C GLN A 47 -5.68 -1.31 -8.80
N LEU A 48 -6.67 -1.05 -7.94
CA LEU A 48 -7.76 -1.98 -7.66
C LEU A 48 -8.79 -1.98 -8.80
N ASP A 49 -9.59 -3.05 -8.84
CA ASP A 49 -10.62 -3.24 -9.85
C ASP A 49 -11.73 -2.18 -9.75
N ASN A 50 -12.52 -2.06 -10.82
CA ASN A 50 -13.63 -1.12 -10.94
C ASN A 50 -13.22 0.36 -10.81
N ASN A 51 -11.98 0.70 -11.20
CA ASN A 51 -11.43 2.05 -11.08
C ASN A 51 -11.55 2.65 -9.67
N ARG A 52 -11.56 1.78 -8.66
CA ARG A 52 -11.60 2.19 -7.26
C ARG A 52 -10.34 3.00 -6.95
N LYS A 53 -10.52 4.18 -6.37
CA LYS A 53 -9.40 5.01 -5.96
C LYS A 53 -8.56 4.27 -4.92
N THR A 54 -7.28 4.11 -5.24
CA THR A 54 -6.34 3.26 -4.50
C THR A 54 -5.22 4.13 -3.92
N PHE A 55 -4.86 3.89 -2.68
CA PHE A 55 -3.80 4.58 -1.96
C PHE A 55 -2.79 3.52 -1.53
N ALA A 56 -1.63 3.49 -2.20
CA ALA A 56 -0.67 2.43 -1.95
C ALA A 56 0.78 2.88 -2.15
N LYS A 57 1.68 2.16 -1.48
CA LYS A 57 3.13 2.27 -1.67
C LYS A 57 3.74 0.87 -1.66
N THR A 58 4.56 0.60 -2.65
CA THR A 58 5.41 -0.60 -2.71
C THR A 58 6.72 -0.35 -1.96
N GLY A 59 7.35 -1.40 -1.48
CA GLY A 59 8.65 -1.33 -0.82
C GLY A 59 9.54 -2.51 -1.22
N THR A 60 10.82 -2.26 -1.22
CA THR A 60 11.87 -3.24 -1.43
C THR A 60 12.99 -2.89 -0.47
N ASN A 61 13.27 -3.76 0.48
CA ASN A 61 14.34 -3.56 1.45
C ASN A 61 15.50 -4.50 1.14
N GLU A 62 16.61 -3.96 0.66
CA GLU A 62 17.86 -4.69 0.35
C GLU A 62 17.65 -5.98 -0.45
N ASN A 63 16.62 -6.04 -1.27
CA ASN A 63 16.19 -7.20 -2.05
C ASN A 63 15.90 -8.46 -1.22
N THR A 64 15.75 -8.35 0.10
CA THR A 64 15.42 -9.46 1.01
C THR A 64 13.97 -9.44 1.46
N VAL A 65 13.35 -8.26 1.54
CA VAL A 65 11.94 -8.12 1.93
C VAL A 65 11.20 -7.26 0.91
N MET A 66 10.16 -7.83 0.33
CA MET A 66 9.27 -7.19 -0.62
C MET A 66 7.95 -6.84 0.04
N THR A 67 7.54 -5.58 -0.05
CA THR A 67 6.35 -5.11 0.66
C THR A 67 5.39 -4.35 -0.24
N THR A 68 4.12 -4.33 0.16
CA THR A 68 3.11 -3.43 -0.35
C THR A 68 2.15 -3.06 0.79
N ALA A 69 1.98 -1.78 1.00
CA ALA A 69 1.02 -1.22 1.95
C ALA A 69 0.00 -0.38 1.19
N GLY A 70 -1.24 -0.41 1.62
CA GLY A 70 -2.25 0.46 1.03
C GLY A 70 -3.61 0.31 1.70
N PHE A 71 -4.52 1.19 1.32
CA PHE A 71 -5.86 1.23 1.92
C PHE A 71 -6.92 1.71 0.93
N VAL A 72 -8.17 1.42 1.29
CA VAL A 72 -9.38 2.07 0.76
C VAL A 72 -10.05 2.77 1.94
N PRO A 73 -10.36 4.07 1.83
CA PRO A 73 -10.90 4.87 2.92
C PRO A 73 -12.15 4.25 3.55
N ASN A 74 -12.18 4.25 4.88
CA ASN A 74 -13.29 3.74 5.70
C ASN A 74 -13.64 2.25 5.49
N GLN A 75 -12.85 1.50 4.72
CA GLN A 75 -13.11 0.10 4.39
C GLN A 75 -12.04 -0.83 4.98
N VAL A 76 -10.82 -0.75 4.46
CA VAL A 76 -9.75 -1.67 4.81
C VAL A 76 -8.38 -1.06 4.54
N ALA A 77 -7.43 -1.36 5.41
CA ALA A 77 -6.01 -1.18 5.17
C ALA A 77 -5.32 -2.55 5.26
N ALA A 78 -4.38 -2.81 4.36
CA ALA A 78 -3.62 -4.04 4.34
C ALA A 78 -2.14 -3.79 4.09
N PHE A 79 -1.32 -4.61 4.71
CA PHE A 79 0.12 -4.67 4.50
C PHE A 79 0.50 -6.10 4.17
N VAL A 80 1.28 -6.29 3.10
CA VAL A 80 1.85 -7.57 2.72
C VAL A 80 3.36 -7.45 2.75
N ALA A 81 4.01 -8.38 3.42
CA ALA A 81 5.45 -8.56 3.39
C ALA A 81 5.78 -9.99 2.94
N VAL A 82 6.74 -10.11 2.04
CA VAL A 82 7.24 -11.39 1.55
C VAL A 82 8.75 -11.40 1.76
N ALA A 83 9.22 -12.41 2.48
CA ALA A 83 10.63 -12.65 2.75
C ALA A 83 10.88 -14.16 2.84
N ASP A 84 12.13 -14.59 2.81
CA ASP A 84 12.46 -15.96 3.15
C ASP A 84 12.22 -16.18 4.65
N ALA A 85 11.42 -17.19 5.00
CA ALA A 85 11.06 -17.46 6.40
C ALA A 85 12.24 -18.02 7.23
N GLN A 86 13.25 -18.60 6.57
CA GLN A 86 14.39 -19.21 7.24
C GLN A 86 15.54 -18.20 7.46
N ASP A 87 15.75 -17.34 6.47
CA ASP A 87 16.77 -16.28 6.57
C ASP A 87 16.30 -15.00 5.85
N PRO A 88 15.44 -14.22 6.50
CA PRO A 88 14.87 -13.01 5.90
C PRO A 88 15.87 -11.85 5.76
N ILE A 89 17.08 -12.02 6.24
CA ILE A 89 18.13 -10.97 6.21
C ILE A 89 19.09 -11.19 5.05
N ASN A 90 19.51 -12.45 4.80
CA ASN A 90 20.59 -12.74 3.86
C ASN A 90 20.09 -13.33 2.53
N ASN A 91 18.91 -13.95 2.52
CA ASN A 91 18.35 -14.52 1.29
C ASN A 91 17.67 -13.45 0.43
N THR A 92 18.41 -12.96 -0.57
CA THR A 92 17.91 -11.97 -1.52
C THR A 92 16.99 -12.58 -2.59
N PHE A 93 16.13 -11.75 -3.16
CA PHE A 93 15.34 -12.07 -4.35
C PHE A 93 16.08 -11.76 -5.67
N ASP A 94 17.39 -11.50 -5.61
CA ASP A 94 18.19 -11.28 -6.81
C ASP A 94 18.47 -12.58 -7.56
N ASN A 95 18.50 -12.49 -8.89
CA ASN A 95 18.80 -13.59 -9.80
C ASN A 95 17.93 -14.83 -9.53
N LYS A 96 16.67 -14.63 -9.20
CA LYS A 96 15.71 -15.71 -8.90
C LYS A 96 14.73 -15.92 -10.06
N THR A 97 14.32 -17.19 -10.22
CA THR A 97 13.16 -17.56 -11.04
C THR A 97 11.97 -17.82 -10.11
N ILE A 98 10.92 -17.01 -10.24
CA ILE A 98 9.68 -17.15 -9.45
C ILE A 98 8.53 -17.33 -10.41
N ASN A 99 7.73 -18.37 -10.22
CA ASN A 99 6.62 -18.74 -11.12
C ASN A 99 7.03 -18.83 -12.60
N GLY A 100 8.23 -19.36 -12.87
CA GLY A 100 8.76 -19.51 -14.24
C GLY A 100 9.33 -18.24 -14.86
N VAL A 101 9.31 -17.11 -14.18
CA VAL A 101 9.89 -15.85 -14.65
C VAL A 101 11.21 -15.57 -13.96
N TYR A 102 12.29 -15.46 -14.74
CA TYR A 102 13.59 -15.02 -14.24
C TYR A 102 13.68 -13.50 -14.22
N ARG A 103 14.22 -12.94 -13.12
CA ARG A 103 14.58 -11.53 -13.03
C ARG A 103 15.93 -11.35 -12.32
N PRO A 104 16.78 -10.42 -12.80
CA PRO A 104 18.01 -10.04 -12.09
C PRO A 104 17.69 -9.44 -10.72
N SER A 105 16.62 -8.66 -10.63
CA SER A 105 16.11 -8.10 -9.38
C SER A 105 14.59 -8.16 -9.35
N TRP A 106 14.06 -8.55 -8.22
CA TRP A 106 12.65 -8.51 -7.93
C TRP A 106 12.32 -7.31 -7.04
N TYR A 107 11.14 -6.75 -7.23
CA TYR A 107 10.64 -5.61 -6.46
C TYR A 107 9.28 -5.91 -5.86
N GLY A 108 8.90 -5.14 -4.82
CA GLY A 108 7.60 -5.28 -4.15
C GLY A 108 6.42 -5.29 -5.11
N MET A 109 6.50 -4.50 -6.19
CA MET A 109 5.47 -4.45 -7.24
C MET A 109 5.25 -5.79 -7.97
N TYR A 110 6.23 -6.69 -7.98
CA TYR A 110 6.12 -7.98 -8.68
C TYR A 110 5.77 -9.14 -7.76
N ILE A 111 6.06 -9.02 -6.45
CA ILE A 111 5.90 -10.12 -5.48
C ILE A 111 4.78 -9.80 -4.49
N ALA A 112 4.93 -8.72 -3.71
CA ALA A 112 3.98 -8.40 -2.66
C ALA A 112 2.67 -7.79 -3.20
N THR A 113 2.76 -7.01 -4.28
CA THR A 113 1.59 -6.34 -4.86
C THR A 113 0.52 -7.30 -5.39
N PRO A 114 0.84 -8.38 -6.13
CA PRO A 114 -0.20 -9.31 -6.59
C PRO A 114 -1.01 -9.90 -5.43
N ALA A 115 -0.34 -10.32 -4.35
CA ALA A 115 -1.02 -10.86 -3.17
C ALA A 115 -1.86 -9.80 -2.47
N TRP A 116 -1.31 -8.58 -2.30
CA TRP A 116 -2.04 -7.44 -1.73
C TRP A 116 -3.29 -7.11 -2.55
N LYS A 117 -3.15 -6.97 -3.86
CA LYS A 117 -4.27 -6.65 -4.77
C LYS A 117 -5.34 -7.72 -4.75
N GLN A 118 -4.96 -8.98 -4.78
CA GLN A 118 -5.90 -10.10 -4.71
C GLN A 118 -6.69 -10.08 -3.39
N PHE A 119 -6.01 -9.91 -2.25
CA PHE A 119 -6.67 -9.78 -0.95
C PHE A 119 -7.65 -8.62 -0.94
N MET A 120 -7.20 -7.42 -1.35
CA MET A 120 -8.03 -6.21 -1.33
C MET A 120 -9.28 -6.36 -2.20
N ASN A 121 -9.15 -6.81 -3.44
CA ASN A 121 -10.28 -6.99 -4.35
C ASN A 121 -11.27 -8.03 -3.81
N THR A 122 -10.75 -9.18 -3.32
CA THR A 122 -11.60 -10.25 -2.77
C THR A 122 -12.36 -9.78 -1.53
N TYR A 123 -11.66 -9.12 -0.59
CA TYR A 123 -12.27 -8.61 0.64
C TYR A 123 -13.33 -7.54 0.35
N LEU A 124 -13.00 -6.55 -0.48
CA LEU A 124 -13.92 -5.46 -0.83
C LEU A 124 -15.17 -5.96 -1.56
N ALA A 125 -15.02 -6.97 -2.40
CA ALA A 125 -16.16 -7.63 -3.05
C ALA A 125 -17.02 -8.39 -2.02
N ALA A 126 -16.40 -9.14 -1.11
CA ALA A 126 -17.11 -9.94 -0.10
C ALA A 126 -17.96 -9.08 0.85
N ILE A 127 -17.52 -7.87 1.17
CA ILE A 127 -18.28 -6.95 2.03
C ILE A 127 -19.19 -5.99 1.25
N ASN A 128 -19.28 -6.14 -0.08
CA ASN A 128 -20.00 -5.19 -0.96
C ASN A 128 -19.59 -3.74 -0.70
N ALA A 129 -18.29 -3.48 -0.57
CA ALA A 129 -17.74 -2.17 -0.23
C ALA A 129 -18.15 -1.10 -1.27
N PRO A 130 -18.69 0.05 -0.85
CA PRO A 130 -19.02 1.13 -1.77
C PRO A 130 -17.75 1.67 -2.44
N ILE A 131 -17.89 2.22 -3.64
CA ILE A 131 -16.82 2.93 -4.34
C ILE A 131 -16.92 4.41 -3.96
N ASP A 132 -15.95 4.90 -3.18
CA ASP A 132 -15.78 6.30 -2.84
C ASP A 132 -14.49 6.81 -3.48
N ASN A 133 -14.61 7.69 -4.46
CA ASN A 133 -13.48 8.29 -5.16
C ASN A 133 -13.24 9.76 -4.77
N ASP A 134 -13.95 10.27 -3.77
CA ASP A 134 -13.82 11.66 -3.34
C ASP A 134 -12.71 11.90 -2.32
N TYR A 135 -12.27 10.86 -1.63
CA TYR A 135 -11.20 10.96 -0.64
C TYR A 135 -9.82 11.24 -1.29
N GLY A 136 -8.91 11.89 -0.54
CA GLY A 136 -7.53 12.12 -0.97
C GLY A 136 -7.41 13.10 -2.14
N LYS A 137 -8.05 14.25 -2.04
CA LYS A 137 -7.95 15.32 -3.07
C LYS A 137 -6.70 16.19 -2.88
N GLY A 138 -6.08 16.15 -1.71
CA GLY A 138 -5.00 17.05 -1.31
C GLY A 138 -5.54 18.43 -0.93
N ALA A 139 -4.79 19.15 -0.10
CA ALA A 139 -5.11 20.54 0.24
C ALA A 139 -4.23 21.48 -0.58
N ASP A 140 -4.82 22.53 -1.16
CA ASP A 140 -4.13 23.48 -2.05
C ASP A 140 -2.86 24.07 -1.42
N LYS A 141 -2.89 24.32 -0.10
CA LYS A 141 -1.74 24.86 0.64
C LYS A 141 -0.52 23.94 0.67
N TYR A 142 -0.70 22.65 0.39
CA TYR A 142 0.38 21.64 0.37
C TYR A 142 0.65 21.05 -1.01
N THR A 143 -0.17 21.39 -2.02
CA THR A 143 0.04 20.94 -3.38
C THR A 143 0.82 21.99 -4.18
N VAL A 144 1.82 21.55 -4.91
CA VAL A 144 2.58 22.45 -5.79
C VAL A 144 1.75 22.69 -7.06
N SER A 145 1.52 23.95 -7.41
CA SER A 145 0.86 24.30 -8.67
C SER A 145 1.62 23.76 -9.87
N LYS A 146 0.92 23.31 -10.91
CA LYS A 146 1.52 22.91 -12.20
C LYS A 146 2.41 24.04 -12.70
N GLY A 147 3.71 23.78 -12.89
CA GLY A 147 4.68 24.75 -13.36
C GLY A 147 5.76 25.14 -12.35
N ALA A 148 5.68 24.70 -11.10
CA ALA A 148 6.79 24.88 -10.17
C ALA A 148 7.94 23.95 -10.58
N THR A 149 8.98 24.49 -11.19
CA THR A 149 10.23 23.77 -11.48
C THR A 149 10.97 23.58 -10.16
N ARG A 150 11.15 22.35 -9.70
CA ARG A 150 12.07 22.06 -8.61
C ARG A 150 13.49 22.17 -9.16
N THR A 151 14.20 23.22 -8.80
CA THR A 151 15.67 23.27 -8.91
C THR A 151 16.22 22.44 -7.75
N TYR A 152 16.75 21.28 -8.06
CA TYR A 152 17.61 20.54 -7.12
C TYR A 152 18.98 21.23 -7.19
N ASN A 153 19.36 21.95 -6.14
CA ASN A 153 20.77 22.32 -5.96
C ASN A 153 21.53 21.02 -5.66
N GLN A 154 22.42 20.65 -6.57
CA GLN A 154 23.39 19.58 -6.39
C GLN A 154 24.45 19.98 -5.37
#